data_d2d8dfc7242b128ab77ecf66f5da5482
#
_entry.id   d2d8dfc7242b128ab77ecf66f5da5482
#
_cell.length_a   1.000
_cell.length_b   1.000
_cell.length_c   1.000
_cell.angle_alpha   90.00
_cell.angle_beta   90.00
_cell.angle_gamma   90.00
#
_symmetry.space_group_name_H-M   'P 1'
#
loop_
_entity.id
_entity.type
_entity.pdbx_description
1 polymer ?
#
loop_
_entity_poly.entity_id
_entity_poly.type
_entity_poly.pdbx_seq_one_letter_code
_entity_poly.pdbx_strand_id
1 'polypeptide(L)'
;MTTPRSVLIGTAIVAGLTAAIRRPALAPGAGGTPAPELTNTSWLNSDKPLRLAELRGRVVLLNFWVFTCGNCTRTVPSLVAYDRRYRARGLTIVGIHTPEFPPYAGEHDKGNLARALDRQGITYPNAQDNDRRTWDAYSIRYWPSFVLIDKAGTIRYTGYGEFHLNDGDYQEWDRRIQQLLAESPLTLDAGPPLRLVVAPGVRINARLKPALELDDGTVVRFDSPHVTADSAYFTAAPTAAPPLTGNRHGTLRLSVCPAGEKICRLVEMAVVW
;
A
#
# COMPACT_ATOMS: atom_id res chain seq x y z
N MET A 1 -78.09 -1.71 -33.56
CA MET A 1 -77.21 -2.69 -32.92
C MET A 1 -75.78 -2.15 -32.99
N THR A 2 -75.32 -1.45 -31.97
CA THR A 2 -74.05 -0.80 -31.90
C THR A 2 -73.18 -1.49 -30.84
N THR A 3 -72.08 -2.10 -31.26
CA THR A 3 -71.09 -2.76 -30.42
C THR A 3 -70.22 -1.76 -29.70
N PRO A 4 -69.92 -1.90 -28.40
CA PRO A 4 -68.98 -1.00 -27.70
C PRO A 4 -67.49 -1.36 -27.97
N ARG A 5 -66.73 -0.36 -28.31
CA ARG A 5 -65.28 -0.43 -28.42
C ARG A 5 -64.65 -0.44 -27.04
N SER A 6 -63.93 -1.51 -26.71
CA SER A 6 -63.12 -1.60 -25.51
C SER A 6 -61.82 -0.76 -25.68
N VAL A 7 -61.63 0.20 -24.79
CA VAL A 7 -60.39 0.99 -24.69
C VAL A 7 -59.44 0.26 -23.76
N LEU A 8 -58.33 -0.26 -24.30
CA LEU A 8 -57.23 -0.79 -23.51
C LEU A 8 -56.37 0.37 -23.02
N ILE A 9 -56.39 0.61 -21.71
CA ILE A 9 -55.46 1.55 -21.04
C ILE A 9 -54.16 0.80 -20.82
N GLY A 10 -53.14 1.11 -21.63
CA GLY A 10 -51.80 0.60 -21.44
C GLY A 10 -51.09 1.32 -20.27
N THR A 11 -50.82 0.59 -19.21
CA THR A 11 -50.00 1.08 -18.10
C THR A 11 -48.56 1.10 -18.52
N ALA A 12 -48.02 2.27 -18.79
CA ALA A 12 -46.58 2.45 -19.05
C ALA A 12 -45.79 2.29 -17.72
N ILE A 13 -45.09 1.18 -17.60
CA ILE A 13 -44.13 0.99 -16.51
C ILE A 13 -42.89 1.85 -16.87
N VAL A 14 -42.76 3.00 -16.21
CA VAL A 14 -41.49 3.78 -16.23
C VAL A 14 -40.46 3.03 -15.39
N ALA A 15 -39.65 2.23 -16.03
CA ALA A 15 -38.47 1.67 -15.42
C ALA A 15 -37.47 2.83 -15.13
N GLY A 16 -37.47 3.29 -13.89
CA GLY A 16 -36.51 4.24 -13.41
C GLY A 16 -35.09 3.63 -13.51
N LEU A 17 -34.29 4.06 -14.52
CA LEU A 17 -32.87 3.83 -14.56
C LEU A 17 -32.24 4.66 -13.43
N THR A 18 -32.05 4.05 -12.27
CA THR A 18 -31.09 4.56 -11.30
C THR A 18 -29.70 4.36 -11.88
N ALA A 19 -29.20 5.38 -12.56
CA ALA A 19 -27.79 5.44 -12.94
C ALA A 19 -26.98 5.44 -11.64
N ALA A 20 -26.50 4.28 -11.23
CA ALA A 20 -25.46 4.19 -10.22
C ALA A 20 -24.28 5.01 -10.76
N ILE A 21 -24.02 6.16 -10.13
CA ILE A 21 -22.81 6.95 -10.40
C ILE A 21 -21.65 6.04 -10.04
N ARG A 22 -21.12 5.32 -11.04
CA ARG A 22 -19.87 4.59 -10.89
C ARG A 22 -18.80 5.63 -10.63
N ARG A 23 -18.35 5.71 -9.38
CA ARG A 23 -17.10 6.40 -9.05
C ARG A 23 -16.02 5.85 -9.98
N PRO A 24 -15.18 6.71 -10.59
CA PRO A 24 -14.16 6.22 -11.49
C PRO A 24 -13.29 5.21 -10.76
N ALA A 25 -13.23 3.99 -11.29
CA ALA A 25 -12.30 2.99 -10.80
C ALA A 25 -10.89 3.57 -10.94
N LEU A 26 -10.19 3.67 -9.82
CA LEU A 26 -8.81 4.12 -9.78
C LEU A 26 -7.97 3.20 -10.66
N ALA A 27 -7.42 3.75 -11.75
CA ALA A 27 -6.56 2.99 -12.63
C ALA A 27 -5.33 2.48 -11.87
N PRO A 28 -4.95 1.20 -12.00
CA PRO A 28 -3.66 0.75 -11.53
C PRO A 28 -2.60 1.47 -12.36
N GLY A 29 -1.79 2.33 -11.73
CA GLY A 29 -0.66 2.95 -12.40
C GLY A 29 0.40 1.90 -12.67
N ALA A 30 0.45 1.35 -13.88
CA ALA A 30 1.67 0.72 -14.40
C ALA A 30 2.71 1.84 -14.56
N GLY A 31 3.69 1.91 -13.67
CA GLY A 31 4.65 3.00 -13.56
C GLY A 31 4.18 4.10 -12.60
N GLY A 32 3.86 3.74 -11.35
CA GLY A 32 3.35 4.66 -10.34
C GLY A 32 4.35 5.75 -9.95
N THR A 33 3.84 6.89 -9.52
CA THR A 33 4.64 8.02 -9.04
C THR A 33 5.25 7.69 -7.68
N PRO A 34 6.55 7.96 -7.44
CA PRO A 34 7.11 7.86 -6.11
C PRO A 34 6.31 8.69 -5.11
N ALA A 35 6.00 8.09 -3.96
CA ALA A 35 5.26 8.78 -2.91
C ALA A 35 6.10 9.90 -2.31
N PRO A 36 5.59 11.13 -2.18
CA PRO A 36 6.25 12.21 -1.45
C PRO A 36 6.57 11.78 0.00
N GLU A 37 7.72 12.22 0.51
CA GLU A 37 8.16 11.86 1.86
C GLU A 37 7.30 12.58 2.92
N LEU A 38 7.10 11.92 4.07
CA LEU A 38 6.41 12.49 5.22
C LEU A 38 7.37 13.43 5.96
N THR A 39 7.01 14.70 6.06
CA THR A 39 7.83 15.75 6.71
C THR A 39 7.26 16.22 8.04
N ASN A 40 6.17 15.62 8.49
CA ASN A 40 5.48 15.97 9.73
C ASN A 40 6.37 15.74 10.95
N THR A 41 6.38 16.66 11.89
CA THR A 41 7.21 16.62 13.11
C THR A 41 6.41 16.27 14.36
N SER A 42 5.09 16.49 14.36
CA SER A 42 4.21 16.16 15.49
C SER A 42 3.48 14.85 15.23
N TRP A 43 3.69 13.88 16.12
CA TRP A 43 3.14 12.52 15.97
C TRP A 43 2.47 12.07 17.26
N LEU A 44 1.50 11.14 17.09
CA LEU A 44 0.84 10.36 18.13
C LEU A 44 0.86 8.88 17.73
N ASN A 45 0.80 7.99 18.71
CA ASN A 45 0.92 6.54 18.51
C ASN A 45 2.20 6.13 17.75
N SER A 46 3.26 6.92 17.92
CA SER A 46 4.59 6.66 17.38
C SER A 46 5.64 7.30 18.26
N ASP A 47 6.72 6.56 18.57
CA ASP A 47 7.81 7.04 19.43
C ASP A 47 8.70 8.08 18.72
N LYS A 48 8.65 8.13 17.40
CA LYS A 48 9.40 9.05 16.55
C LYS A 48 8.62 9.41 15.28
N PRO A 49 8.97 10.51 14.62
CA PRO A 49 8.46 10.79 13.28
C PRO A 49 8.76 9.64 12.32
N LEU A 50 7.75 9.20 11.56
CA LEU A 50 7.91 8.18 10.55
C LEU A 50 8.33 8.80 9.21
N ARG A 51 9.16 8.07 8.48
CA ARG A 51 9.56 8.40 7.12
C ARG A 51 9.21 7.23 6.18
N LEU A 52 8.69 7.52 5.00
CA LEU A 52 8.39 6.48 4.01
C LEU A 52 9.65 5.73 3.59
N ALA A 53 10.81 6.38 3.59
CA ALA A 53 12.09 5.72 3.34
C ALA A 53 12.37 4.58 4.35
N GLU A 54 11.93 4.71 5.61
CA GLU A 54 12.07 3.68 6.65
C GLU A 54 10.99 2.58 6.55
N LEU A 55 9.91 2.84 5.81
CA LEU A 55 8.81 1.90 5.60
C LEU A 55 8.94 1.09 4.30
N ARG A 56 10.08 1.19 3.59
CA ARG A 56 10.34 0.35 2.41
C ARG A 56 10.26 -1.13 2.76
N GLY A 57 9.69 -1.93 1.86
CA GLY A 57 9.36 -3.34 2.11
C GLY A 57 8.00 -3.56 2.76
N ARG A 58 7.32 -2.51 3.20
CA ARG A 58 5.95 -2.54 3.73
C ARG A 58 4.98 -1.87 2.77
N VAL A 59 3.74 -2.33 2.79
CA VAL A 59 2.62 -1.63 2.14
C VAL A 59 2.16 -0.54 3.10
N VAL A 60 1.99 0.70 2.62
CA VAL A 60 1.57 1.83 3.45
C VAL A 60 0.22 2.35 2.97
N LEU A 61 -0.73 2.50 3.89
CA LEU A 61 -2.01 3.16 3.65
C LEU A 61 -2.03 4.49 4.41
N LEU A 62 -1.94 5.60 3.68
CA LEU A 62 -2.16 6.92 4.24
C LEU A 62 -3.66 7.20 4.29
N ASN A 63 -4.14 7.66 5.44
CA ASN A 63 -5.50 8.14 5.66
C ASN A 63 -5.46 9.62 6.00
N PHE A 64 -5.86 10.47 5.06
CA PHE A 64 -6.01 11.91 5.28
C PHE A 64 -7.38 12.16 5.90
N TRP A 65 -7.40 12.68 7.14
CA TRP A 65 -8.60 12.79 7.93
C TRP A 65 -8.55 13.95 8.90
N VAL A 66 -9.69 14.27 9.51
CA VAL A 66 -9.80 15.19 10.66
C VAL A 66 -10.89 14.66 11.60
N PHE A 67 -10.71 14.82 12.89
CA PHE A 67 -11.59 14.19 13.88
C PHE A 67 -13.01 14.82 13.96
N THR A 68 -13.22 15.99 13.41
CA THR A 68 -14.53 16.67 13.30
C THR A 68 -15.33 16.22 12.08
N CYS A 69 -14.68 15.61 11.10
CA CYS A 69 -15.29 15.11 9.88
C CYS A 69 -16.10 13.83 10.14
N GLY A 70 -17.42 13.90 10.01
CA GLY A 70 -18.32 12.76 10.24
C GLY A 70 -18.03 11.56 9.32
N ASN A 71 -17.78 11.79 8.03
CA ASN A 71 -17.43 10.73 7.08
C ASN A 71 -16.13 10.02 7.48
N CYS A 72 -15.14 10.80 7.97
CA CYS A 72 -13.86 10.25 8.44
C CYS A 72 -14.08 9.31 9.63
N THR A 73 -14.84 9.77 10.62
CA THR A 73 -15.07 9.00 11.86
C THR A 73 -15.86 7.71 11.59
N ARG A 74 -16.80 7.73 10.65
CA ARG A 74 -17.54 6.51 10.23
C ARG A 74 -16.66 5.51 9.49
N THR A 75 -15.57 5.95 8.85
CA THR A 75 -14.62 5.05 8.16
C THR A 75 -13.61 4.40 9.11
N VAL A 76 -13.36 5.00 10.29
CA VAL A 76 -12.35 4.50 11.24
C VAL A 76 -12.49 3.02 11.59
N PRO A 77 -13.71 2.47 11.86
CA PRO A 77 -13.84 1.04 12.15
C PRO A 77 -13.26 0.12 11.06
N SER A 78 -13.40 0.51 9.80
CA SER A 78 -12.84 -0.21 8.64
C SER A 78 -11.32 -0.17 8.64
N LEU A 79 -10.72 1.00 8.94
CA LEU A 79 -9.27 1.16 9.01
C LEU A 79 -8.67 0.39 10.20
N VAL A 80 -9.33 0.42 11.36
CA VAL A 80 -8.92 -0.38 12.52
C VAL A 80 -8.98 -1.88 12.23
N ALA A 81 -9.99 -2.34 11.46
CA ALA A 81 -10.09 -3.73 11.03
C ALA A 81 -8.94 -4.12 10.09
N TYR A 82 -8.57 -3.28 9.13
CA TYR A 82 -7.40 -3.52 8.27
C TYR A 82 -6.11 -3.56 9.08
N ASP A 83 -5.90 -2.61 9.98
CA ASP A 83 -4.71 -2.56 10.81
C ASP A 83 -4.55 -3.84 11.63
N ARG A 84 -5.59 -4.28 12.33
CA ARG A 84 -5.59 -5.54 13.10
C ARG A 84 -5.29 -6.75 12.22
N ARG A 85 -5.88 -6.80 11.03
CA ARG A 85 -5.75 -7.95 10.12
C ARG A 85 -4.41 -8.02 9.42
N TYR A 86 -3.82 -6.89 9.06
CA TYR A 86 -2.70 -6.84 8.13
C TYR A 86 -1.41 -6.25 8.70
N ARG A 87 -1.39 -5.63 9.89
CA ARG A 87 -0.18 -5.07 10.51
C ARG A 87 0.96 -6.09 10.58
N ALA A 88 0.67 -7.28 11.10
CA ALA A 88 1.65 -8.38 11.19
C ALA A 88 2.06 -8.95 9.82
N ARG A 89 1.24 -8.72 8.78
CA ARG A 89 1.50 -9.16 7.41
C ARG A 89 2.22 -8.12 6.55
N GLY A 90 2.58 -6.97 7.13
CA GLY A 90 3.37 -5.95 6.44
C GLY A 90 2.61 -4.71 6.00
N LEU A 91 1.35 -4.51 6.41
CA LEU A 91 0.66 -3.23 6.26
C LEU A 91 1.09 -2.26 7.37
N THR A 92 1.25 -0.99 7.02
CA THR A 92 1.33 0.13 7.97
C THR A 92 0.27 1.14 7.58
N ILE A 93 -0.68 1.41 8.48
CA ILE A 93 -1.60 2.54 8.31
C ILE A 93 -0.99 3.75 8.98
N VAL A 94 -1.07 4.90 8.33
CA VAL A 94 -0.64 6.20 8.88
C VAL A 94 -1.78 7.19 8.70
N GLY A 95 -2.30 7.72 9.79
CA GLY A 95 -3.23 8.83 9.76
C GLY A 95 -2.48 10.14 9.53
N ILE A 96 -2.94 10.92 8.58
CA ILE A 96 -2.50 12.30 8.35
C ILE A 96 -3.65 13.20 8.76
N HIS A 97 -3.57 13.73 9.97
CA HIS A 97 -4.60 14.60 10.51
C HIS A 97 -4.37 16.02 10.01
N THR A 98 -5.16 16.42 9.02
CA THR A 98 -5.08 17.75 8.40
C THR A 98 -6.32 18.55 8.79
N PRO A 99 -6.18 19.66 9.53
CA PRO A 99 -7.31 20.51 9.93
C PRO A 99 -8.11 21.05 8.75
N GLU A 100 -9.44 21.04 8.88
CA GLU A 100 -10.38 21.65 7.93
C GLU A 100 -10.66 23.11 8.31
N PHE A 101 -10.82 23.37 9.59
CA PHE A 101 -11.19 24.66 10.11
C PHE A 101 -10.00 25.43 10.72
N PRO A 102 -10.14 26.75 10.89
CA PRO A 102 -9.14 27.57 11.57
C PRO A 102 -8.80 27.08 13.00
N PRO A 103 -7.66 27.52 13.57
CA PRO A 103 -7.19 27.05 14.89
C PRO A 103 -8.20 27.12 16.04
N TYR A 104 -9.14 28.09 16.02
CA TYR A 104 -10.16 28.20 17.04
C TYR A 104 -11.16 27.03 17.11
N ALA A 105 -11.27 26.22 16.05
CA ALA A 105 -12.09 25.00 16.05
C ALA A 105 -11.46 23.84 16.83
N GLY A 106 -10.24 24.01 17.34
CA GLY A 106 -9.55 23.04 18.16
C GLY A 106 -8.92 21.87 17.41
N GLU A 107 -9.02 21.83 16.09
CA GLU A 107 -8.45 20.74 15.26
C GLU A 107 -6.91 20.75 15.24
N HIS A 108 -6.30 21.91 15.46
CA HIS A 108 -4.84 22.07 15.53
C HIS A 108 -4.24 21.63 16.87
N ASP A 109 -5.09 21.40 17.88
CA ASP A 109 -4.63 21.02 19.22
C ASP A 109 -4.29 19.53 19.30
N LYS A 110 -3.06 19.23 19.71
CA LYS A 110 -2.56 17.84 19.83
C LYS A 110 -3.31 17.03 20.88
N GLY A 111 -3.73 17.66 21.97
CA GLY A 111 -4.49 17.01 23.03
C GLY A 111 -5.91 16.65 22.58
N ASN A 112 -6.55 17.50 21.76
CA ASN A 112 -7.84 17.18 21.14
C ASN A 112 -7.71 15.98 20.19
N LEU A 113 -6.66 15.96 19.37
CA LEU A 113 -6.39 14.81 18.50
C LEU A 113 -6.13 13.54 19.32
N ALA A 114 -5.32 13.59 20.38
CA ALA A 114 -5.07 12.44 21.24
C ALA A 114 -6.38 11.86 21.81
N ARG A 115 -7.25 12.72 22.36
CA ARG A 115 -8.56 12.29 22.86
C ARG A 115 -9.46 11.70 21.78
N ALA A 116 -9.36 12.20 20.53
CA ALA A 116 -10.11 11.66 19.41
C ALA A 116 -9.61 10.27 19.01
N LEU A 117 -8.29 10.06 18.97
CA LEU A 117 -7.69 8.73 18.71
C LEU A 117 -8.14 7.70 19.74
N ASP A 118 -8.09 8.05 21.02
CA ASP A 118 -8.52 7.17 22.12
C ASP A 118 -10.00 6.79 21.99
N ARG A 119 -10.89 7.78 21.82
CA ARG A 119 -12.33 7.54 21.67
C ARG A 119 -12.68 6.64 20.48
N GLN A 120 -11.89 6.69 19.41
CA GLN A 120 -12.12 5.92 18.19
C GLN A 120 -11.33 4.60 18.16
N GLY A 121 -10.52 4.29 19.17
CA GLY A 121 -9.71 3.09 19.25
C GLY A 121 -8.63 3.02 18.19
N ILE A 122 -8.12 4.17 17.74
CA ILE A 122 -7.05 4.26 16.75
C ILE A 122 -5.71 4.04 17.44
N THR A 123 -5.01 2.98 17.07
CA THR A 123 -3.69 2.61 17.62
C THR A 123 -2.55 2.74 16.61
N TYR A 124 -2.87 2.93 15.33
CA TYR A 124 -1.85 3.17 14.32
C TYR A 124 -1.30 4.60 14.38
N PRO A 125 -0.07 4.85 13.89
CA PRO A 125 0.59 6.15 13.90
C PRO A 125 -0.26 7.25 13.24
N ASN A 126 -0.25 8.43 13.85
CA ASN A 126 -0.91 9.62 13.33
C ASN A 126 0.03 10.82 13.35
N ALA A 127 0.17 11.49 12.22
CA ALA A 127 0.86 12.75 12.07
C ALA A 127 -0.11 13.93 12.11
N GLN A 128 0.24 15.03 12.78
CA GLN A 128 -0.43 16.31 12.59
C GLN A 128 0.14 17.02 11.35
N ASP A 129 -0.75 17.46 10.48
CA ASP A 129 -0.45 18.19 9.24
C ASP A 129 -1.08 19.58 9.29
N ASN A 130 -0.81 20.31 10.40
CA ASN A 130 -1.41 21.61 10.69
C ASN A 130 -1.05 22.70 9.66
N ASP A 131 0.07 22.54 8.98
CA ASP A 131 0.56 23.42 7.90
C ASP A 131 0.18 22.91 6.50
N ARG A 132 -0.56 21.80 6.40
CA ARG A 132 -1.07 21.19 5.18
C ARG A 132 0.01 20.74 4.17
N ARG A 133 1.28 20.67 4.56
CA ARG A 133 2.37 20.32 3.66
C ARG A 133 2.22 18.91 3.08
N THR A 134 1.82 17.95 3.90
CA THR A 134 1.60 16.58 3.43
C THR A 134 0.34 16.51 2.57
N TRP A 135 -0.71 17.20 2.96
CA TRP A 135 -1.94 17.35 2.17
C TRP A 135 -1.65 17.86 0.76
N ASP A 136 -0.87 18.95 0.65
CA ASP A 136 -0.54 19.58 -0.63
C ASP A 136 0.40 18.71 -1.45
N ALA A 137 1.40 18.09 -0.83
CA ALA A 137 2.34 17.19 -1.51
C ALA A 137 1.65 16.00 -2.17
N TYR A 138 0.56 15.50 -1.55
CA TYR A 138 -0.26 14.42 -2.12
C TYR A 138 -1.44 14.93 -2.96
N SER A 139 -1.57 16.23 -3.16
CA SER A 139 -2.66 16.86 -3.93
C SER A 139 -4.05 16.46 -3.45
N ILE A 140 -4.21 16.30 -2.13
CA ILE A 140 -5.48 15.92 -1.51
C ILE A 140 -6.47 17.08 -1.59
N ARG A 141 -7.76 16.76 -1.72
CA ARG A 141 -8.83 17.77 -1.87
C ARG A 141 -10.05 17.52 -0.98
N TYR A 142 -10.18 16.31 -0.42
CA TYR A 142 -11.38 15.88 0.32
C TYR A 142 -11.01 15.05 1.54
N TRP A 143 -11.86 15.08 2.56
CA TRP A 143 -11.81 14.20 3.73
C TRP A 143 -12.97 13.19 3.69
N PRO A 144 -12.74 11.92 4.00
CA PRO A 144 -11.44 11.27 4.05
C PRO A 144 -10.87 11.01 2.65
N SER A 145 -9.53 10.97 2.56
CA SER A 145 -8.82 10.51 1.36
C SER A 145 -7.80 9.46 1.73
N PHE A 146 -7.50 8.57 0.78
CA PHE A 146 -6.63 7.42 1.00
C PHE A 146 -5.60 7.32 -0.11
N VAL A 147 -4.37 6.98 0.27
CA VAL A 147 -3.28 6.71 -0.67
C VAL A 147 -2.63 5.40 -0.28
N LEU A 148 -2.67 4.41 -1.16
CA LEU A 148 -2.05 3.11 -0.96
C LEU A 148 -0.73 3.04 -1.73
N ILE A 149 0.34 2.80 -0.98
CA ILE A 149 1.73 2.84 -1.43
C ILE A 149 2.28 1.41 -1.33
N ASP A 150 2.97 0.96 -2.36
CA ASP A 150 3.57 -0.37 -2.39
C ASP A 150 4.90 -0.45 -1.62
N LYS A 151 5.47 -1.66 -1.59
CA LYS A 151 6.73 -1.95 -0.90
C LYS A 151 7.93 -1.18 -1.46
N ALA A 152 7.85 -0.74 -2.71
CA ALA A 152 8.86 0.10 -3.34
C ALA A 152 8.70 1.59 -3.03
N GLY A 153 7.62 1.98 -2.34
CA GLY A 153 7.31 3.37 -2.02
C GLY A 153 6.66 4.13 -3.16
N THR A 154 5.95 3.43 -4.02
CA THR A 154 5.26 3.96 -5.18
C THR A 154 3.77 4.02 -4.90
N ILE A 155 3.12 5.13 -5.24
CA ILE A 155 1.66 5.26 -5.15
C ILE A 155 1.02 4.32 -6.18
N ARG A 156 0.19 3.39 -5.71
CA ARG A 156 -0.51 2.43 -6.55
C ARG A 156 -2.00 2.73 -6.68
N TYR A 157 -2.60 3.25 -5.60
CA TYR A 157 -4.02 3.57 -5.58
C TYR A 157 -4.27 4.83 -4.75
N THR A 158 -5.22 5.63 -5.18
CA THR A 158 -5.75 6.77 -4.44
C THR A 158 -7.27 6.71 -4.42
N GLY A 159 -7.90 7.26 -3.40
CA GLY A 159 -9.35 7.33 -3.31
C GLY A 159 -9.81 8.30 -2.25
N TYR A 160 -11.09 8.60 -2.26
CA TYR A 160 -11.73 9.51 -1.28
C TYR A 160 -13.17 9.07 -0.99
N GLY A 161 -13.70 9.60 0.08
CA GLY A 161 -15.05 9.30 0.55
C GLY A 161 -15.07 8.16 1.57
N GLU A 162 -16.13 8.13 2.36
CA GLU A 162 -16.32 7.11 3.40
C GLU A 162 -16.60 5.73 2.82
N PHE A 163 -16.19 4.71 3.54
CA PHE A 163 -16.55 3.31 3.32
C PHE A 163 -16.72 2.60 4.66
N HIS A 164 -17.51 1.54 4.67
CA HIS A 164 -17.89 0.85 5.89
C HIS A 164 -17.54 -0.63 5.82
N LEU A 165 -17.37 -1.25 7.00
CA LEU A 165 -17.12 -2.68 7.10
C LEU A 165 -18.09 -3.48 6.22
N ASN A 166 -17.52 -4.32 5.37
CA ASN A 166 -18.21 -5.25 4.48
C ASN A 166 -19.02 -4.62 3.32
N ASP A 167 -18.96 -3.31 3.10
CA ASP A 167 -19.49 -2.72 1.86
C ASP A 167 -18.57 -2.98 0.65
N GLY A 168 -19.02 -2.59 -0.55
CA GLY A 168 -18.27 -2.82 -1.79
C GLY A 168 -16.92 -2.08 -1.83
N ASP A 169 -16.88 -0.85 -1.29
CA ASP A 169 -15.65 -0.04 -1.25
C ASP A 169 -14.65 -0.64 -0.26
N TYR A 170 -15.11 -1.13 0.91
CA TYR A 170 -14.28 -1.88 1.84
C TYR A 170 -13.65 -3.10 1.18
N GLN A 171 -14.47 -3.92 0.48
CA GLN A 171 -13.97 -5.11 -0.21
C GLN A 171 -12.96 -4.77 -1.30
N GLU A 172 -13.15 -3.65 -2.01
CA GLU A 172 -12.21 -3.18 -3.03
C GLU A 172 -10.86 -2.78 -2.41
N TRP A 173 -10.86 -2.00 -1.32
CA TRP A 173 -9.64 -1.65 -0.60
C TRP A 173 -8.95 -2.89 -0.02
N ASP A 174 -9.72 -3.81 0.56
CA ASP A 174 -9.19 -5.08 1.09
C ASP A 174 -8.44 -5.87 0.02
N ARG A 175 -9.03 -5.99 -1.17
CA ARG A 175 -8.43 -6.69 -2.32
C ARG A 175 -7.13 -6.04 -2.77
N ARG A 176 -7.07 -4.71 -2.86
CA ARG A 176 -5.88 -3.94 -3.22
C ARG A 176 -4.76 -4.08 -2.19
N ILE A 177 -5.10 -4.00 -0.90
CA ILE A 177 -4.15 -4.24 0.18
C ILE A 177 -3.57 -5.65 0.07
N GLN A 178 -4.42 -6.67 -0.10
CA GLN A 178 -3.97 -8.06 -0.25
C GLN A 178 -3.08 -8.24 -1.47
N GLN A 179 -3.44 -7.63 -2.61
CA GLN A 179 -2.63 -7.67 -3.83
C GLN A 179 -1.21 -7.12 -3.56
N LEU A 180 -1.08 -5.92 -2.99
CA LEU A 180 0.23 -5.33 -2.73
C LEU A 180 1.02 -6.09 -1.65
N LEU A 181 0.34 -6.65 -0.66
CA LEU A 181 0.97 -7.52 0.34
C LEU A 181 1.53 -8.80 -0.26
N ALA A 182 0.85 -9.35 -1.27
CA ALA A 182 1.28 -10.56 -1.99
C ALA A 182 2.41 -10.28 -2.99
N GLU A 183 2.56 -9.04 -3.48
CA GLU A 183 3.65 -8.68 -4.38
C GLU A 183 5.00 -8.94 -3.72
N SER A 184 5.89 -9.63 -4.45
CA SER A 184 7.26 -9.85 -3.96
C SER A 184 8.03 -8.52 -3.91
N PRO A 185 8.77 -8.23 -2.84
CA PRO A 185 9.70 -7.11 -2.83
C PRO A 185 10.95 -7.36 -3.68
N LEU A 186 10.97 -8.45 -4.41
CA LEU A 186 12.07 -8.96 -5.21
C LEU A 186 11.58 -9.32 -6.60
N THR A 187 12.34 -8.95 -7.62
CA THR A 187 12.16 -9.37 -9.02
C THR A 187 13.44 -9.96 -9.56
N LEU A 188 13.30 -10.97 -10.42
CA LEU A 188 14.38 -11.47 -11.27
C LEU A 188 14.28 -10.77 -12.64
N ASP A 189 15.27 -9.92 -12.92
CA ASP A 189 15.43 -9.36 -14.26
C ASP A 189 16.13 -10.41 -15.14
N ALA A 190 15.43 -10.85 -16.19
CA ALA A 190 15.83 -11.95 -17.05
C ALA A 190 16.84 -11.56 -18.16
N GLY A 191 17.33 -10.33 -18.15
CA GLY A 191 18.40 -9.90 -19.07
C GLY A 191 19.69 -10.68 -18.88
N PRO A 192 20.57 -10.77 -19.90
CA PRO A 192 21.94 -11.27 -19.72
C PRO A 192 22.86 -10.16 -19.19
N PRO A 193 23.46 -10.25 -17.98
CA PRO A 193 23.28 -11.33 -16.98
C PRO A 193 21.91 -11.28 -16.26
N LEU A 194 21.47 -12.40 -15.71
CA LEU A 194 20.36 -12.41 -14.76
C LEU A 194 20.68 -11.50 -13.58
N ARG A 195 19.70 -10.71 -13.14
CA ARG A 195 19.88 -9.74 -12.05
C ARG A 195 18.75 -9.84 -11.02
N LEU A 196 19.11 -9.86 -9.74
CA LEU A 196 18.13 -9.78 -8.67
C LEU A 196 17.92 -8.32 -8.27
N VAL A 197 16.73 -7.81 -8.52
CA VAL A 197 16.34 -6.44 -8.17
C VAL A 197 15.42 -6.49 -6.96
N VAL A 198 15.76 -5.72 -5.93
CA VAL A 198 14.94 -5.59 -4.73
C VAL A 198 14.36 -4.18 -4.62
N ALA A 199 13.19 -4.10 -3.99
CA ALA A 199 12.59 -2.81 -3.66
C ALA A 199 13.56 -1.97 -2.81
N PRO A 200 13.55 -0.63 -2.95
CA PRO A 200 14.34 0.26 -2.12
C PRO A 200 14.11 -0.01 -0.62
N GLY A 201 15.17 -0.07 0.16
CA GLY A 201 15.13 -0.39 1.58
C GLY A 201 15.09 -1.89 1.90
N VAL A 202 15.00 -2.75 0.90
CA VAL A 202 15.22 -4.19 1.07
C VAL A 202 16.68 -4.51 0.72
N ARG A 203 17.33 -5.34 1.53
CA ARG A 203 18.71 -5.77 1.31
C ARG A 203 18.77 -7.27 1.12
N ILE A 204 19.61 -7.73 0.22
CA ILE A 204 19.90 -9.15 0.03
C ILE A 204 21.10 -9.51 0.89
N ASN A 205 20.99 -10.58 1.68
CA ASN A 205 22.08 -11.09 2.49
C ASN A 205 23.19 -11.66 1.61
N ALA A 206 24.40 -11.10 1.71
CA ALA A 206 25.54 -11.53 0.93
C ALA A 206 26.25 -12.77 1.50
N ARG A 207 26.08 -13.03 2.82
CA ARG A 207 26.64 -14.23 3.48
C ARG A 207 25.87 -15.49 3.11
N LEU A 208 24.59 -15.36 2.75
CA LEU A 208 23.77 -16.44 2.20
C LEU A 208 23.49 -16.11 0.73
N LYS A 209 24.40 -16.47 -0.14
CA LYS A 209 24.32 -16.14 -1.57
C LYS A 209 23.03 -16.67 -2.18
N PRO A 210 22.29 -15.83 -2.91
CA PRO A 210 21.09 -16.25 -3.62
C PRO A 210 21.39 -17.39 -4.60
N ALA A 211 20.45 -18.32 -4.70
CA ALA A 211 20.57 -19.47 -5.62
C ALA A 211 19.24 -19.68 -6.34
N LEU A 212 19.33 -19.90 -7.64
CA LEU A 212 18.23 -20.33 -8.50
C LEU A 212 18.46 -21.79 -8.85
N GLU A 213 17.61 -22.66 -8.34
CA GLU A 213 17.59 -24.08 -8.64
C GLU A 213 16.61 -24.32 -9.79
N LEU A 214 17.12 -24.80 -10.92
CA LEU A 214 16.32 -25.10 -12.11
C LEU A 214 15.65 -26.47 -11.97
N ASP A 215 14.60 -26.69 -12.75
CA ASP A 215 13.85 -27.99 -12.74
C ASP A 215 14.71 -29.18 -13.14
N ASP A 216 15.83 -28.97 -13.85
CA ASP A 216 16.80 -30.01 -14.21
C ASP A 216 17.87 -30.26 -13.13
N GLY A 217 17.76 -29.58 -11.97
CA GLY A 217 18.71 -29.68 -10.88
C GLY A 217 19.94 -28.76 -11.00
N THR A 218 20.05 -28.00 -12.08
CA THR A 218 21.13 -26.99 -12.22
C THR A 218 20.96 -25.89 -11.20
N VAL A 219 22.04 -25.49 -10.52
CA VAL A 219 22.04 -24.41 -9.54
C VAL A 219 22.82 -23.21 -10.05
N VAL A 220 22.14 -22.10 -10.26
CA VAL A 220 22.71 -20.82 -10.67
C VAL A 220 22.86 -19.93 -9.42
N ARG A 221 24.07 -19.51 -9.11
CA ARG A 221 24.36 -18.67 -7.94
C ARG A 221 24.56 -17.22 -8.35
N PHE A 222 23.90 -16.32 -7.62
CA PHE A 222 24.06 -14.86 -7.81
C PHE A 222 25.15 -14.33 -6.89
N ASP A 223 25.94 -13.41 -7.41
CA ASP A 223 27.00 -12.74 -6.67
C ASP A 223 27.18 -11.29 -7.11
N SER A 224 27.84 -10.52 -6.29
CA SER A 224 28.29 -9.16 -6.60
C SER A 224 29.55 -8.85 -5.76
N PRO A 225 30.58 -8.19 -6.32
CA PRO A 225 31.73 -7.72 -5.56
C PRO A 225 31.38 -6.54 -4.64
N HIS A 226 30.21 -5.92 -4.85
CA HIS A 226 29.77 -4.76 -4.10
C HIS A 226 28.97 -5.20 -2.88
N VAL A 227 29.59 -5.22 -1.72
CA VAL A 227 28.99 -5.56 -0.43
C VAL A 227 29.21 -4.46 0.60
N THR A 228 28.44 -4.48 1.68
CA THR A 228 28.68 -3.63 2.86
C THR A 228 30.03 -3.93 3.50
N ALA A 229 30.58 -2.99 4.27
CA ALA A 229 31.89 -3.12 4.92
C ALA A 229 32.01 -4.39 5.80
N ASP A 230 30.91 -4.83 6.42
CA ASP A 230 30.82 -6.07 7.20
C ASP A 230 30.52 -7.31 6.35
N SER A 231 30.47 -7.17 5.03
CA SER A 231 30.14 -8.20 4.05
C SER A 231 28.78 -8.89 4.31
N ALA A 232 27.88 -8.22 5.00
CA ALA A 232 26.57 -8.79 5.34
C ALA A 232 25.55 -8.68 4.21
N TYR A 233 25.63 -7.63 3.39
CA TYR A 233 24.61 -7.34 2.36
C TYR A 233 25.25 -6.91 1.05
N PHE A 234 24.59 -7.24 -0.07
CA PHE A 234 24.95 -6.65 -1.36
C PHE A 234 24.55 -5.17 -1.40
N THR A 235 25.46 -4.31 -1.89
CA THR A 235 25.21 -2.88 -2.11
C THR A 235 24.86 -2.57 -3.57
N ALA A 236 25.08 -3.53 -4.46
CA ALA A 236 24.58 -3.51 -5.83
C ALA A 236 23.82 -4.82 -6.12
N ALA A 237 22.93 -4.79 -7.09
CA ALA A 237 22.15 -5.94 -7.49
C ALA A 237 23.04 -7.13 -7.84
N PRO A 238 22.95 -8.28 -7.15
CA PRO A 238 23.75 -9.44 -7.51
C PRO A 238 23.29 -10.03 -8.83
N THR A 239 24.26 -10.54 -9.60
CA THR A 239 24.05 -11.06 -10.95
C THR A 239 24.51 -12.48 -11.07
N ALA A 240 24.01 -13.20 -12.07
CA ALA A 240 24.44 -14.52 -12.46
C ALA A 240 24.46 -14.65 -13.99
N ALA A 241 25.35 -15.49 -14.52
CA ALA A 241 25.28 -15.86 -15.92
C ALA A 241 23.98 -16.66 -16.17
N PRO A 242 23.24 -16.38 -17.25
CA PRO A 242 22.09 -17.21 -17.59
C PRO A 242 22.56 -18.63 -17.96
N PRO A 243 21.76 -19.65 -17.64
CA PRO A 243 22.06 -21.01 -18.06
C PRO A 243 22.08 -21.11 -19.59
N LEU A 244 23.01 -21.88 -20.11
CA LEU A 244 23.24 -22.05 -21.56
C LEU A 244 22.12 -22.82 -22.27
N THR A 245 21.26 -23.51 -21.56
CA THR A 245 20.16 -24.34 -22.07
C THR A 245 18.79 -23.78 -21.67
N GLY A 246 17.81 -23.96 -22.53
CA GLY A 246 16.52 -23.30 -22.54
C GLY A 246 15.53 -23.56 -21.41
N ASN A 247 15.98 -24.07 -20.25
CA ASN A 247 15.09 -24.17 -19.09
C ASN A 247 14.91 -22.81 -18.45
N ARG A 248 13.67 -22.33 -18.41
CA ARG A 248 13.30 -21.01 -17.93
C ARG A 248 12.44 -21.06 -16.66
N HIS A 249 12.40 -22.21 -16.00
CA HIS A 249 11.65 -22.43 -14.78
C HIS A 249 12.59 -22.85 -13.65
N GLY A 250 12.31 -22.40 -12.46
CA GLY A 250 13.08 -22.80 -11.30
C GLY A 250 12.60 -22.15 -10.00
N THR A 251 13.24 -22.51 -8.90
CA THR A 251 12.99 -21.92 -7.57
C THR A 251 14.16 -21.07 -7.15
N LEU A 252 13.89 -19.78 -6.96
CA LEU A 252 14.86 -18.83 -6.41
C LEU A 252 14.79 -18.85 -4.88
N ARG A 253 15.94 -19.04 -4.23
CA ARG A 253 16.12 -19.01 -2.78
C ARG A 253 17.11 -17.95 -2.38
N LEU A 254 16.74 -17.07 -1.46
CA LEU A 254 17.60 -16.02 -0.93
C LEU A 254 17.12 -15.53 0.42
N SER A 255 18.00 -14.81 1.13
CA SER A 255 17.64 -14.15 2.38
C SER A 255 17.56 -12.65 2.16
N VAL A 256 16.41 -12.05 2.47
CA VAL A 256 16.15 -10.61 2.38
C VAL A 256 15.95 -10.00 3.76
N CYS A 257 16.41 -8.77 3.91
CA CYS A 257 16.37 -8.02 5.16
C CYS A 257 15.71 -6.67 4.90
N PRO A 258 14.42 -6.49 5.25
CA PRO A 258 13.75 -5.21 5.14
C PRO A 258 14.42 -4.12 5.98
N ALA A 259 14.32 -2.87 5.54
CA ALA A 259 14.83 -1.74 6.29
C ALA A 259 14.18 -1.67 7.68
N GLY A 260 14.99 -1.42 8.72
CA GLY A 260 14.51 -1.33 10.10
C GLY A 260 14.24 -2.68 10.79
N GLU A 261 14.25 -3.81 10.08
CA GLU A 261 14.16 -5.14 10.68
C GLU A 261 15.55 -5.68 11.03
N LYS A 262 15.67 -6.30 12.22
CA LYS A 262 16.92 -6.96 12.66
C LYS A 262 17.06 -8.39 12.15
N ILE A 263 15.96 -8.98 11.68
CA ILE A 263 15.89 -10.38 11.26
C ILE A 263 15.64 -10.42 9.76
N CYS A 264 16.52 -11.12 9.04
CA CYS A 264 16.33 -11.43 7.63
C CYS A 264 15.37 -12.62 7.47
N ARG A 265 14.62 -12.63 6.39
CA ARG A 265 13.67 -13.69 6.05
C ARG A 265 14.19 -14.48 4.86
N LEU A 266 14.08 -15.79 4.93
CA LEU A 266 14.27 -16.64 3.78
C LEU A 266 13.07 -16.46 2.83
N VAL A 267 13.36 -16.21 1.56
CA VAL A 267 12.37 -16.13 0.48
C VAL A 267 12.61 -17.27 -0.49
N GLU A 268 11.56 -18.00 -0.77
CA GLU A 268 11.51 -18.97 -1.85
C GLU A 268 10.43 -18.54 -2.84
N MET A 269 10.76 -18.48 -4.11
CA MET A 269 9.80 -18.11 -5.14
C MET A 269 10.04 -18.89 -6.44
N ALA A 270 8.98 -19.42 -7.01
CA ALA A 270 9.02 -19.94 -8.36
C ALA A 270 9.25 -18.78 -9.34
N VAL A 271 10.15 -18.95 -10.27
CA VAL A 271 10.46 -17.95 -11.31
C VAL A 271 10.38 -18.59 -12.69
N VAL A 272 9.90 -17.78 -13.62
CA VAL A 272 9.86 -18.08 -15.06
C VAL A 272 10.45 -16.85 -15.75
N TRP A 273 11.34 -17.03 -16.72
CA TRP A 273 11.95 -15.89 -17.44
C TRP A 273 12.16 -16.16 -18.95
#